data_3cd75b827a4f5f6acc768fac98776071
#
_entry.id   3cd75b827a4f5f6acc768fac98776071
#
_cell.length_a   1.000
_cell.length_b   1.000
_cell.length_c   1.000
_cell.angle_alpha   90.00
_cell.angle_beta   90.00
_cell.angle_gamma   90.00
#
_symmetry.space_group_name_H-M   'P 1'
#
loop_
_entity.id
_entity.type
_entity.pdbx_description
1 polymer ?
#
loop_
_entity_poly.entity_id
_entity_poly.type
_entity_poly.pdbx_seq_one_letter_code
_entity_poly.pdbx_strand_id
1 'polypeptide(L)'
;MERKNEAAVSWLDTAVGGIRFGPDRAAVREELEAHMEDKAADLQRIFPGISREEAEERALSEMGDPAEIGKELARVHKPWLGWLWRASGVLLALVLIAFLGLNFALGDDAFLGDDSDAEFWDFDAMPFDRGRMDWYETTYLHGEDPGQLLTFSPGLEQEAAGQRISALRGALWEEEGTQVLYLYLRVDTWKFWALGILKEEWMTVTDDRGNRYGLGLDAPRNPSGGLLSSLSGGAGKGPFHRGYTLRVWGVDPEAETIYLSYGPGDPVFTFTLDLEEGAA
;
A
#
# COMPACT_ATOMS: atom_id res chain seq x y z
N MET A 1 -9.07 -55.94 24.19
CA MET A 1 -9.14 -54.58 23.66
C MET A 1 -7.99 -53.67 24.14
N GLU A 2 -7.70 -53.62 25.46
CA GLU A 2 -6.67 -52.74 26.05
C GLU A 2 -5.25 -52.96 25.51
N ARG A 3 -4.78 -54.25 25.49
CA ARG A 3 -3.41 -54.57 25.04
C ARG A 3 -3.07 -54.30 23.57
N LYS A 4 -4.08 -54.26 22.66
CA LYS A 4 -3.87 -54.03 21.23
C LYS A 4 -3.76 -52.54 20.92
N ASN A 5 -4.50 -51.71 21.64
CA ASN A 5 -4.35 -50.28 21.60
C ASN A 5 -2.96 -49.82 22.09
N GLU A 6 -2.41 -50.56 23.11
CA GLU A 6 -1.05 -50.34 23.59
C GLU A 6 0.02 -50.63 22.51
N ALA A 7 -0.17 -51.63 21.65
CA ALA A 7 0.80 -51.97 20.59
C ALA A 7 0.84 -50.90 19.51
N ALA A 8 -0.31 -50.40 19.05
CA ALA A 8 -0.39 -49.29 18.08
C ALA A 8 0.17 -47.98 18.64
N VAL A 9 -0.16 -47.66 19.91
CA VAL A 9 0.39 -46.49 20.60
C VAL A 9 1.91 -46.60 20.74
N SER A 10 2.44 -47.77 21.14
CA SER A 10 3.87 -48.01 21.26
C SER A 10 4.61 -47.89 19.91
N TRP A 11 3.99 -48.38 18.83
CA TRP A 11 4.51 -48.27 17.48
C TRP A 11 4.61 -46.81 17.05
N LEU A 12 3.52 -46.06 17.24
CA LEU A 12 3.46 -44.60 16.92
C LEU A 12 4.49 -43.82 17.74
N ASP A 13 4.59 -44.07 19.05
CA ASP A 13 5.56 -43.41 19.93
C ASP A 13 7.00 -43.64 19.48
N THR A 14 7.31 -44.86 19.00
CA THR A 14 8.62 -45.20 18.48
C THR A 14 8.88 -44.51 17.12
N ALA A 15 7.89 -44.54 16.22
CA ALA A 15 7.99 -43.93 14.90
C ALA A 15 8.18 -42.40 14.93
N VAL A 16 7.49 -41.68 15.84
CA VAL A 16 7.64 -40.23 15.94
C VAL A 16 8.69 -39.80 16.98
N GLY A 17 9.27 -40.71 17.72
CA GLY A 17 10.20 -40.40 18.81
C GLY A 17 11.45 -39.64 18.41
N GLY A 18 11.89 -39.78 17.14
CA GLY A 18 13.02 -39.06 16.56
C GLY A 18 12.74 -37.59 16.20
N ILE A 19 11.46 -37.20 16.11
CA ILE A 19 11.07 -35.84 15.74
C ILE A 19 11.15 -34.92 16.97
N ARG A 20 12.12 -34.00 16.97
CA ARG A 20 12.40 -33.13 18.12
C ARG A 20 11.47 -31.90 18.21
N PHE A 21 10.90 -31.45 17.09
CA PHE A 21 9.98 -30.31 17.08
C PHE A 21 8.56 -30.80 17.41
N GLY A 22 8.02 -30.38 18.55
CA GLY A 22 6.74 -30.87 19.07
C GLY A 22 5.54 -30.77 18.13
N PRO A 23 5.30 -29.64 17.46
CA PRO A 23 4.21 -29.52 16.50
C PRO A 23 4.29 -30.49 15.32
N ASP A 24 5.48 -30.68 14.73
CA ASP A 24 5.68 -31.64 13.64
C ASP A 24 5.45 -33.08 14.15
N ARG A 25 5.93 -33.38 15.36
CA ARG A 25 5.71 -34.71 15.98
C ARG A 25 4.22 -34.98 16.12
N ALA A 26 3.43 -34.02 16.59
CA ALA A 26 2.00 -34.20 16.77
C ALA A 26 1.29 -34.38 15.42
N ALA A 27 1.62 -33.58 14.42
CA ALA A 27 1.04 -33.67 13.08
C ALA A 27 1.37 -35.00 12.38
N VAL A 28 2.64 -35.43 12.44
CA VAL A 28 3.05 -36.71 11.86
C VAL A 28 2.43 -37.90 12.60
N ARG A 29 2.24 -37.79 13.91
CA ARG A 29 1.54 -38.83 14.69
C ARG A 29 0.10 -38.99 14.21
N GLU A 30 -0.63 -37.89 14.07
CA GLU A 30 -2.01 -37.85 13.58
C GLU A 30 -2.12 -38.42 12.14
N GLU A 31 -1.18 -38.09 11.28
CA GLU A 31 -1.11 -38.59 9.89
C GLU A 31 -0.86 -40.13 9.87
N LEU A 32 0.08 -40.62 10.67
CA LEU A 32 0.35 -42.05 10.75
C LEU A 32 -0.82 -42.84 11.36
N GLU A 33 -1.52 -42.29 12.35
CA GLU A 33 -2.71 -42.85 12.96
C GLU A 33 -3.85 -42.95 11.93
N ALA A 34 -4.13 -41.89 11.21
CA ALA A 34 -5.12 -41.87 10.11
C ALA A 34 -4.76 -42.88 9.01
N HIS A 35 -3.47 -42.99 8.65
CA HIS A 35 -3.02 -43.97 7.66
C HIS A 35 -3.21 -45.40 8.09
N MET A 36 -2.98 -45.74 9.39
CA MET A 36 -3.27 -47.05 9.93
C MET A 36 -4.78 -47.38 9.92
N GLU A 37 -5.62 -46.39 10.26
CA GLU A 37 -7.08 -46.55 10.22
C GLU A 37 -7.58 -46.81 8.80
N ASP A 38 -7.12 -46.01 7.83
CA ASP A 38 -7.46 -46.17 6.42
C ASP A 38 -7.05 -47.54 5.88
N LYS A 39 -5.85 -48.01 6.25
CA LYS A 39 -5.34 -49.29 5.83
C LYS A 39 -6.13 -50.44 6.45
N ALA A 40 -6.52 -50.36 7.72
CA ALA A 40 -7.39 -51.33 8.36
C ALA A 40 -8.79 -51.40 7.70
N ALA A 41 -9.35 -50.24 7.34
CA ALA A 41 -10.63 -50.15 6.63
C ALA A 41 -10.54 -50.77 5.21
N ASP A 42 -9.46 -50.52 4.51
CA ASP A 42 -9.18 -51.13 3.19
C ASP A 42 -9.07 -52.66 3.29
N LEU A 43 -8.37 -53.19 4.31
CA LEU A 43 -8.27 -54.64 4.55
C LEU A 43 -9.65 -55.24 4.80
N GLN A 44 -10.51 -54.62 5.59
CA GLN A 44 -11.89 -55.08 5.80
C GLN A 44 -12.73 -55.04 4.52
N ARG A 45 -12.50 -54.08 3.65
CA ARG A 45 -13.20 -53.98 2.34
C ARG A 45 -12.77 -55.12 1.40
N ILE A 46 -11.46 -55.41 1.38
CA ILE A 46 -10.90 -56.48 0.52
C ILE A 46 -11.24 -57.88 1.05
N PHE A 47 -11.25 -58.04 2.36
CA PHE A 47 -11.51 -59.30 3.04
C PHE A 47 -12.73 -59.20 4.00
N PRO A 48 -13.96 -59.28 3.50
CA PRO A 48 -15.17 -59.04 4.31
C PRO A 48 -15.37 -60.01 5.49
N GLY A 49 -14.58 -61.09 5.58
CA GLY A 49 -14.66 -62.11 6.62
C GLY A 49 -13.71 -61.90 7.80
N ILE A 50 -12.83 -60.87 7.77
CA ILE A 50 -11.91 -60.59 8.89
C ILE A 50 -12.59 -59.67 9.92
N SER A 51 -12.24 -59.89 11.19
CA SER A 51 -12.67 -58.99 12.25
C SER A 51 -11.93 -57.65 12.16
N ARG A 52 -12.50 -56.63 12.79
CA ARG A 52 -11.86 -55.32 12.87
C ARG A 52 -10.51 -55.38 13.55
N GLU A 53 -10.43 -56.17 14.63
CA GLU A 53 -9.21 -56.38 15.38
C GLU A 53 -8.12 -57.06 14.55
N GLU A 54 -8.48 -58.03 13.70
CA GLU A 54 -7.55 -58.70 12.81
C GLU A 54 -7.06 -57.77 11.67
N ALA A 55 -7.96 -56.88 11.16
CA ALA A 55 -7.60 -55.89 10.16
C ALA A 55 -6.60 -54.86 10.72
N GLU A 56 -6.82 -54.37 11.95
CA GLU A 56 -5.92 -53.43 12.64
C GLU A 56 -4.53 -54.08 12.89
N GLU A 57 -4.47 -55.37 13.30
CA GLU A 57 -3.23 -56.07 13.51
C GLU A 57 -2.43 -56.30 12.22
N ARG A 58 -3.12 -56.64 11.13
CA ARG A 58 -2.51 -56.74 9.80
C ARG A 58 -2.03 -55.36 9.30
N ALA A 59 -2.83 -54.33 9.43
CA ALA A 59 -2.45 -52.97 9.07
C ALA A 59 -1.18 -52.55 9.81
N LEU A 60 -1.10 -52.77 11.11
CA LEU A 60 0.09 -52.47 11.92
C LEU A 60 1.32 -53.27 11.48
N SER A 61 1.16 -54.54 11.16
CA SER A 61 2.26 -55.38 10.68
C SER A 61 2.78 -54.98 9.31
N GLU A 62 1.94 -54.42 8.48
CA GLU A 62 2.28 -53.93 7.14
C GLU A 62 2.83 -52.50 7.13
N MET A 63 2.76 -51.76 8.25
CA MET A 63 3.35 -50.43 8.38
C MET A 63 4.89 -50.44 8.41
N GLY A 64 5.50 -51.60 8.68
CA GLY A 64 6.96 -51.77 8.74
C GLY A 64 7.56 -51.50 10.12
N ASP A 65 8.90 -51.44 10.16
CA ASP A 65 9.64 -51.20 11.40
C ASP A 65 9.55 -49.74 11.86
N PRO A 66 8.95 -49.43 13.02
CA PRO A 66 8.82 -48.09 13.53
C PRO A 66 10.18 -47.40 13.77
N ALA A 67 11.24 -48.16 14.06
CA ALA A 67 12.55 -47.59 14.29
C ALA A 67 13.23 -47.09 12.97
N GLU A 68 12.99 -47.79 11.84
CA GLU A 68 13.45 -47.34 10.53
C GLU A 68 12.70 -46.11 10.07
N ILE A 69 11.38 -46.17 10.14
CA ILE A 69 10.52 -45.02 9.81
C ILE A 69 10.89 -43.80 10.65
N GLY A 70 11.10 -43.99 11.94
CA GLY A 70 11.50 -42.92 12.84
C GLY A 70 12.84 -42.25 12.49
N LYS A 71 13.80 -43.01 11.99
CA LYS A 71 15.08 -42.43 11.49
C LYS A 71 14.88 -41.59 10.22
N GLU A 72 14.03 -42.03 9.32
CA GLU A 72 13.75 -41.29 8.10
C GLU A 72 12.97 -40.02 8.41
N LEU A 73 11.93 -40.10 9.23
CA LEU A 73 11.17 -38.96 9.68
C LEU A 73 12.04 -37.92 10.40
N ALA A 74 12.95 -38.37 11.29
CA ALA A 74 13.89 -37.46 11.97
C ALA A 74 14.88 -36.76 11.01
N ARG A 75 15.18 -37.38 9.86
CA ARG A 75 16.03 -36.76 8.83
C ARG A 75 15.32 -35.64 8.08
N VAL A 76 14.02 -35.79 7.82
CA VAL A 76 13.19 -34.82 7.12
C VAL A 76 12.75 -33.69 8.07
N HIS A 77 12.25 -34.04 9.27
CA HIS A 77 11.73 -33.08 10.25
C HIS A 77 12.85 -32.50 11.14
N LYS A 78 13.69 -31.65 10.54
CA LYS A 78 14.78 -30.99 11.26
C LYS A 78 14.25 -29.91 12.21
N PRO A 79 14.57 -29.94 13.51
CA PRO A 79 13.97 -29.03 14.50
C PRO A 79 14.24 -27.55 14.21
N TRP A 80 15.37 -27.21 13.57
CA TRP A 80 15.70 -25.83 13.26
C TRP A 80 14.75 -25.21 12.21
N LEU A 81 14.17 -26.02 11.31
CA LEU A 81 13.18 -25.53 10.33
C LEU A 81 11.89 -25.08 11.04
N GLY A 82 11.41 -25.85 12.00
CA GLY A 82 10.24 -25.49 12.79
C GLY A 82 10.46 -24.21 13.63
N TRP A 83 11.65 -24.08 14.22
CA TRP A 83 12.03 -22.85 14.94
C TRP A 83 12.18 -21.66 14.02
N LEU A 84 12.77 -21.84 12.84
CA LEU A 84 12.89 -20.78 11.83
C LEU A 84 11.52 -20.28 11.39
N TRP A 85 10.58 -21.20 11.13
CA TRP A 85 9.21 -20.83 10.76
C TRP A 85 8.52 -20.03 11.87
N ARG A 86 8.64 -20.42 13.13
CA ARG A 86 8.12 -19.64 14.27
C ARG A 86 8.81 -18.28 14.41
N ALA A 87 10.12 -18.25 14.32
CA ALA A 87 10.88 -17.01 14.42
C ALA A 87 10.51 -16.01 13.31
N SER A 88 10.31 -16.48 12.07
CA SER A 88 9.86 -15.61 10.97
C SER A 88 8.44 -15.08 11.20
N GLY A 89 7.53 -15.88 11.76
CA GLY A 89 6.19 -15.42 12.14
C GLY A 89 6.22 -14.33 13.23
N VAL A 90 7.04 -14.52 14.26
CA VAL A 90 7.23 -13.52 15.32
C VAL A 90 7.87 -12.24 14.75
N LEU A 91 8.89 -12.38 13.89
CA LEU A 91 9.53 -11.24 13.25
C LEU A 91 8.54 -10.45 12.40
N LEU A 92 7.72 -11.14 11.60
CA LEU A 92 6.68 -10.50 10.80
C LEU A 92 5.68 -9.75 11.68
N ALA A 93 5.22 -10.37 12.78
CA ALA A 93 4.32 -9.70 13.72
C ALA A 93 4.95 -8.44 14.34
N LEU A 94 6.23 -8.50 14.74
CA LEU A 94 6.96 -7.35 15.26
C LEU A 94 7.12 -6.24 14.23
N VAL A 95 7.43 -6.59 12.98
CA VAL A 95 7.52 -5.61 11.88
C VAL A 95 6.17 -4.94 11.63
N LEU A 96 5.07 -5.71 11.63
CA LEU A 96 3.72 -5.15 11.48
C LEU A 96 3.35 -4.22 12.65
N ILE A 97 3.64 -4.62 13.89
CA ILE A 97 3.37 -3.81 15.08
C ILE A 97 4.21 -2.52 15.04
N ALA A 98 5.49 -2.61 14.69
CA ALA A 98 6.36 -1.46 14.56
C ALA A 98 5.88 -0.52 13.42
N PHE A 99 5.48 -1.07 12.30
CA PHE A 99 4.92 -0.32 11.17
C PHE A 99 3.64 0.43 11.57
N LEU A 100 2.67 -0.27 12.18
CA LEU A 100 1.43 0.35 12.66
C LEU A 100 1.69 1.38 13.75
N GLY A 101 2.58 1.06 14.71
CA GLY A 101 2.95 1.98 15.79
C GLY A 101 3.64 3.24 15.27
N LEU A 102 4.51 3.11 14.29
CA LEU A 102 5.18 4.25 13.66
C LEU A 102 4.17 5.14 12.90
N ASN A 103 3.26 4.51 12.15
CA ASN A 103 2.19 5.24 11.46
C ASN A 103 1.29 5.99 12.44
N PHE A 104 0.90 5.36 13.56
CA PHE A 104 0.11 6.01 14.59
C PHE A 104 0.87 7.16 15.29
N ALA A 105 2.19 7.00 15.50
CA ALA A 105 3.02 8.00 16.17
C ALA A 105 3.34 9.21 15.29
N LEU A 106 3.43 9.02 13.97
CA LEU A 106 3.73 10.09 13.02
C LEU A 106 2.49 10.88 12.57
N GLY A 107 1.27 10.41 12.89
CA GLY A 107 0.02 11.10 12.53
C GLY A 107 -0.09 11.33 11.02
N ASP A 108 -0.40 12.58 10.63
CA ASP A 108 -0.62 12.98 9.24
C ASP A 108 0.62 12.80 8.32
N ASP A 109 1.81 12.71 8.91
CA ASP A 109 3.05 12.40 8.18
C ASP A 109 3.32 10.89 8.03
N ALA A 110 2.42 10.04 8.53
CA ALA A 110 2.55 8.60 8.49
C ALA A 110 2.44 8.02 7.08
N PHE A 111 3.08 6.86 6.88
CA PHE A 111 3.08 6.13 5.61
C PHE A 111 1.69 5.63 5.17
N LEU A 112 0.79 5.41 6.14
CA LEU A 112 -0.63 5.13 5.95
C LEU A 112 -1.49 6.34 6.35
N GLY A 113 -0.96 7.55 6.20
CA GLY A 113 -1.69 8.77 6.51
C GLY A 113 -3.05 8.78 5.81
N ASP A 114 -4.03 9.28 6.51
CA ASP A 114 -5.40 9.37 6.03
C ASP A 114 -5.45 10.26 4.78
N ASP A 115 -6.09 9.76 3.74
CA ASP A 115 -6.46 10.54 2.54
C ASP A 115 -7.56 11.57 2.84
N SER A 116 -7.86 11.85 4.13
CA SER A 116 -8.84 12.87 4.51
C SER A 116 -8.48 14.26 3.96
N ASP A 117 -7.18 14.51 3.77
CA ASP A 117 -6.72 15.69 3.04
C ASP A 117 -7.00 15.58 1.52
N ALA A 118 -7.10 14.35 0.99
CA ALA A 118 -7.54 14.13 -0.39
C ALA A 118 -9.05 14.32 -0.54
N GLU A 119 -9.85 13.98 0.48
CA GLU A 119 -11.26 14.37 0.57
C GLU A 119 -11.44 15.89 0.72
N PHE A 120 -10.51 16.55 1.42
CA PHE A 120 -10.46 18.02 1.46
C PHE A 120 -10.23 18.63 0.08
N TRP A 121 -9.43 17.93 -0.78
CA TRP A 121 -9.19 18.29 -2.17
C TRP A 121 -9.98 17.40 -3.15
N ASP A 122 -11.00 16.66 -2.69
CA ASP A 122 -11.96 16.00 -3.56
C ASP A 122 -12.84 17.06 -4.21
N PHE A 123 -12.34 17.60 -5.32
CA PHE A 123 -13.04 18.55 -6.16
C PHE A 123 -14.36 18.00 -6.74
N ASP A 124 -14.66 16.66 -6.63
CA ASP A 124 -15.98 16.11 -6.98
C ASP A 124 -16.99 16.22 -5.83
N ALA A 125 -16.53 16.16 -4.59
CA ALA A 125 -17.35 16.43 -3.41
C ALA A 125 -17.49 17.93 -3.15
N MET A 126 -16.64 18.75 -3.80
CA MET A 126 -16.82 20.17 -3.77
C MET A 126 -17.83 20.61 -4.85
N PRO A 127 -19.04 20.88 -4.53
CA PRO A 127 -19.44 22.25 -4.54
C PRO A 127 -18.54 22.88 -3.48
N PHE A 128 -17.46 23.60 -3.88
CA PHE A 128 -16.60 24.33 -2.95
C PHE A 128 -17.44 24.75 -1.75
N ASP A 129 -17.50 23.85 -0.74
CA ASP A 129 -18.34 24.08 0.43
C ASP A 129 -17.63 25.21 1.17
N ARG A 130 -18.13 26.41 0.99
CA ARG A 130 -17.62 27.64 1.59
C ARG A 130 -17.22 27.46 3.05
N GLY A 131 -17.90 26.59 3.79
CA GLY A 131 -17.60 26.31 5.20
C GLY A 131 -16.28 25.57 5.47
N ARG A 132 -15.72 24.82 4.51
CA ARG A 132 -14.40 24.15 4.66
C ARG A 132 -13.25 25.00 4.12
N MET A 133 -13.47 25.77 3.05
CA MET A 133 -12.51 26.77 2.59
C MET A 133 -12.34 27.90 3.61
N ASP A 134 -13.37 28.30 4.32
CA ASP A 134 -13.28 29.31 5.39
C ASP A 134 -12.19 29.02 6.41
N TRP A 135 -11.93 27.73 6.73
CA TRP A 135 -10.86 27.38 7.67
C TRP A 135 -9.46 27.60 7.05
N TYR A 136 -9.26 27.29 5.79
CA TYR A 136 -7.99 27.50 5.09
C TYR A 136 -7.79 28.99 4.77
N GLU A 137 -8.86 29.69 4.37
CA GLU A 137 -8.87 31.13 4.07
C GLU A 137 -8.65 31.98 5.32
N THR A 138 -9.32 31.68 6.44
CA THR A 138 -9.11 32.40 7.71
C THR A 138 -7.73 32.16 8.31
N THR A 139 -7.08 31.05 7.98
CA THR A 139 -5.75 30.73 8.52
C THR A 139 -4.62 31.24 7.64
N TYR A 140 -4.80 31.34 6.32
CA TYR A 140 -3.72 31.65 5.37
C TYR A 140 -3.98 32.81 4.43
N LEU A 141 -5.21 33.20 4.18
CA LEU A 141 -5.60 34.25 3.25
C LEU A 141 -6.53 35.23 3.98
N HIS A 142 -5.99 36.35 4.43
CA HIS A 142 -6.79 37.45 4.94
C HIS A 142 -7.43 38.18 3.76
N GLY A 143 -8.49 37.62 3.16
CA GLY A 143 -9.09 38.22 1.99
C GLY A 143 -10.58 37.92 1.85
N GLU A 144 -11.21 38.69 0.98
CA GLU A 144 -12.59 38.55 0.56
C GLU A 144 -12.83 37.19 -0.11
N ASP A 145 -14.09 36.72 -0.11
CA ASP A 145 -14.54 35.44 -0.72
C ASP A 145 -13.94 35.28 -2.13
N PRO A 146 -13.08 34.29 -2.41
CA PRO A 146 -12.46 34.17 -3.72
C PRO A 146 -13.51 33.85 -4.77
N GLY A 147 -13.48 34.61 -5.88
CA GLY A 147 -14.34 34.37 -7.01
C GLY A 147 -13.90 33.17 -7.83
N GLN A 148 -14.63 32.07 -7.78
CA GLN A 148 -14.36 30.92 -8.65
C GLN A 148 -14.67 31.29 -10.10
N LEU A 149 -13.68 31.22 -10.98
CA LEU A 149 -13.82 31.47 -12.39
C LEU A 149 -14.08 30.19 -13.19
N LEU A 150 -13.30 29.14 -12.91
CA LEU A 150 -13.33 27.94 -13.71
C LEU A 150 -12.87 26.72 -12.88
N THR A 151 -13.49 25.56 -13.08
CA THR A 151 -12.96 24.24 -12.65
C THR A 151 -12.81 23.35 -13.86
N PHE A 152 -11.75 22.55 -13.91
CA PHE A 152 -11.46 21.67 -15.02
C PHE A 152 -10.76 20.39 -14.58
N SER A 153 -10.97 19.32 -15.35
CA SER A 153 -10.35 18.02 -15.11
C SER A 153 -9.49 17.66 -16.32
N PRO A 154 -8.21 18.03 -16.35
CA PRO A 154 -7.38 17.87 -17.54
C PRO A 154 -7.17 16.40 -17.90
N GLY A 155 -7.29 15.47 -16.93
CA GLY A 155 -7.14 14.05 -17.19
C GLY A 155 -5.79 13.65 -17.81
N LEU A 156 -4.76 14.49 -17.62
CA LEU A 156 -3.46 14.30 -18.25
C LEU A 156 -2.63 13.32 -17.43
N GLU A 157 -2.05 12.32 -18.11
CA GLU A 157 -1.16 11.34 -17.50
C GLU A 157 0.12 11.20 -18.32
N GLN A 158 1.24 11.07 -17.62
CA GLN A 158 2.53 10.79 -18.25
C GLN A 158 3.36 9.84 -17.39
N GLU A 159 4.03 8.87 -18.01
CA GLU A 159 4.97 8.00 -17.34
C GLU A 159 6.39 8.57 -17.45
N ALA A 160 7.04 8.76 -16.30
CA ALA A 160 8.40 9.25 -16.22
C ALA A 160 9.15 8.59 -15.05
N ALA A 161 10.38 8.14 -15.29
CA ALA A 161 11.24 7.50 -14.30
C ALA A 161 10.60 6.30 -13.57
N GLY A 162 9.68 5.57 -14.23
CA GLY A 162 8.97 4.44 -13.64
C GLY A 162 7.86 4.83 -12.66
N GLN A 163 7.39 6.07 -12.76
CA GLN A 163 6.28 6.61 -12.01
C GLN A 163 5.24 7.15 -12.99
N ARG A 164 3.98 7.11 -12.61
CA ARG A 164 2.89 7.76 -13.33
C ARG A 164 2.61 9.08 -12.66
N ILE A 165 2.69 10.15 -13.41
CA ILE A 165 2.35 11.50 -12.96
C ILE A 165 1.05 11.87 -13.65
N SER A 166 0.06 12.30 -12.88
CA SER A 166 -1.27 12.67 -13.38
C SER A 166 -1.61 14.09 -12.92
N ALA A 167 -2.13 14.90 -13.83
CA ALA A 167 -2.80 16.14 -13.49
C ALA A 167 -4.30 15.87 -13.52
N LEU A 168 -4.91 15.72 -12.35
CA LEU A 168 -6.26 15.21 -12.22
C LEU A 168 -7.30 16.30 -12.31
N ARG A 169 -7.06 17.42 -11.62
CA ARG A 169 -8.03 18.52 -11.48
C ARG A 169 -7.36 19.84 -11.30
N GLY A 170 -8.01 20.89 -11.79
CA GLY A 170 -7.61 22.26 -11.63
C GLY A 170 -8.79 23.18 -11.37
N ALA A 171 -8.49 24.32 -10.78
CA ALA A 171 -9.43 25.41 -10.61
C ALA A 171 -8.72 26.74 -10.83
N LEU A 172 -9.39 27.66 -11.46
CA LEU A 172 -8.96 29.05 -11.61
C LEU A 172 -9.86 29.92 -10.75
N TRP A 173 -9.24 30.75 -9.92
CA TRP A 173 -9.91 31.62 -8.97
C TRP A 173 -9.49 33.06 -9.16
N GLU A 174 -10.35 34.00 -8.78
CA GLU A 174 -10.00 35.39 -8.63
C GLU A 174 -9.85 35.74 -7.15
N GLU A 175 -8.62 35.96 -6.73
CA GLU A 175 -8.28 36.38 -5.38
C GLU A 175 -7.70 37.79 -5.41
N GLU A 176 -8.30 38.72 -4.68
CA GLU A 176 -7.86 40.13 -4.63
C GLU A 176 -7.69 40.77 -6.04
N GLY A 177 -8.57 40.45 -6.99
CA GLY A 177 -8.49 40.94 -8.37
C GLY A 177 -7.38 40.29 -9.21
N THR A 178 -6.79 39.21 -8.75
CA THR A 178 -5.71 38.47 -9.42
C THR A 178 -6.15 37.04 -9.66
N GLN A 179 -5.90 36.53 -10.87
CA GLN A 179 -6.21 35.13 -11.16
C GLN A 179 -5.16 34.17 -10.55
N VAL A 180 -5.64 33.11 -9.89
CA VAL A 180 -4.83 32.10 -9.24
C VAL A 180 -5.25 30.71 -9.73
N LEU A 181 -4.29 29.97 -10.25
CA LEU A 181 -4.49 28.58 -10.67
C LEU A 181 -4.15 27.63 -9.51
N TYR A 182 -5.06 26.74 -9.22
CA TYR A 182 -4.86 25.56 -8.37
C TYR A 182 -4.88 24.31 -9.25
N LEU A 183 -3.89 23.46 -9.09
CA LEU A 183 -3.79 22.19 -9.83
C LEU A 183 -3.42 21.06 -8.89
N TYR A 184 -4.22 19.98 -8.91
CA TYR A 184 -3.90 18.76 -8.18
C TYR A 184 -3.12 17.79 -9.06
N LEU A 185 -1.91 17.47 -8.60
CA LEU A 185 -1.02 16.50 -9.23
C LEU A 185 -0.92 15.25 -8.36
N ARG A 186 -0.89 14.10 -9.00
CA ARG A 186 -0.69 12.81 -8.33
C ARG A 186 0.48 12.07 -8.95
N VAL A 187 1.32 11.51 -8.09
CA VAL A 187 2.44 10.64 -8.48
C VAL A 187 2.16 9.25 -7.95
N ASP A 188 2.01 8.28 -8.84
CA ASP A 188 1.79 6.87 -8.52
C ASP A 188 3.03 6.04 -8.86
N THR A 189 3.35 5.03 -8.04
CA THR A 189 4.38 4.04 -8.31
C THR A 189 4.08 2.72 -7.61
N TRP A 190 4.38 1.59 -8.26
CA TRP A 190 4.32 0.29 -7.59
C TRP A 190 5.51 0.03 -6.64
N LYS A 191 6.56 0.84 -6.75
CA LYS A 191 7.78 0.75 -5.92
C LYS A 191 7.70 1.76 -4.77
N PHE A 192 7.07 1.38 -3.65
CA PHE A 192 6.91 2.29 -2.51
C PHE A 192 8.23 2.92 -2.02
N TRP A 193 9.38 2.23 -2.22
CA TRP A 193 10.70 2.75 -1.85
C TRP A 193 11.29 3.76 -2.85
N ALA A 194 10.68 3.91 -4.02
CA ALA A 194 11.12 4.81 -5.08
C ALA A 194 10.09 5.90 -5.38
N LEU A 195 9.16 6.15 -4.44
CA LEU A 195 8.18 7.22 -4.59
C LEU A 195 8.90 8.57 -4.68
N GLY A 196 8.89 9.16 -5.87
CA GLY A 196 9.55 10.43 -6.16
C GLY A 196 8.85 11.57 -5.45
N ILE A 197 9.66 12.48 -4.93
CA ILE A 197 9.18 13.74 -4.38
C ILE A 197 9.33 14.79 -5.49
N LEU A 198 8.22 15.41 -5.91
CA LEU A 198 8.27 16.56 -6.79
C LEU A 198 8.92 17.72 -6.02
N LYS A 199 9.93 18.32 -6.64
CA LYS A 199 10.64 19.46 -6.08
C LYS A 199 10.17 20.71 -6.76
N GLU A 200 9.79 21.69 -5.97
CA GLU A 200 9.28 22.99 -6.45
C GLU A 200 10.28 23.70 -7.37
N GLU A 201 11.56 23.63 -7.02
CA GLU A 201 12.67 24.23 -7.79
C GLU A 201 12.87 23.67 -9.22
N TRP A 202 12.27 22.50 -9.50
CA TRP A 202 12.33 21.85 -10.81
C TRP A 202 11.05 22.02 -11.62
N MET A 203 10.04 22.69 -11.04
CA MET A 203 8.79 22.98 -11.68
C MET A 203 8.88 24.33 -12.40
N THR A 204 8.46 24.36 -13.66
CA THR A 204 8.36 25.58 -14.45
C THR A 204 6.95 25.69 -14.99
N VAL A 205 6.33 26.83 -14.77
CA VAL A 205 4.98 27.15 -15.26
C VAL A 205 5.08 28.33 -16.20
N THR A 206 4.56 28.18 -17.41
CA THR A 206 4.47 29.25 -18.44
C THR A 206 3.12 29.20 -19.09
N ASP A 207 2.73 30.27 -19.75
CA ASP A 207 1.51 30.33 -20.58
C ASP A 207 1.83 30.43 -22.08
N ASP A 208 0.79 30.44 -22.91
CA ASP A 208 0.87 30.61 -24.36
C ASP A 208 1.27 32.04 -24.79
N ARG A 209 1.23 33.01 -23.88
CA ARG A 209 1.65 34.40 -24.09
C ARG A 209 3.13 34.62 -23.77
N GLY A 210 3.80 33.59 -23.23
CA GLY A 210 5.22 33.63 -22.87
C GLY A 210 5.51 34.16 -21.48
N ASN A 211 4.49 34.36 -20.64
CA ASN A 211 4.69 34.67 -19.22
C ASN A 211 5.26 33.48 -18.50
N ARG A 212 6.12 33.73 -17.52
CA ARG A 212 6.67 32.69 -16.62
C ARG A 212 6.28 33.00 -15.20
N TYR A 213 5.70 32.00 -14.53
CA TYR A 213 5.22 32.12 -13.16
C TYR A 213 6.26 31.56 -12.19
N GLY A 214 6.71 32.41 -11.26
CA GLY A 214 7.71 32.01 -10.26
C GLY A 214 7.12 31.12 -9.19
N LEU A 215 7.86 30.08 -8.81
CA LEU A 215 7.57 29.16 -7.72
C LEU A 215 8.71 29.17 -6.69
N GLY A 216 8.43 28.79 -5.47
CA GLY A 216 9.43 28.66 -4.41
C GLY A 216 10.16 29.97 -4.13
N LEU A 217 11.47 30.00 -4.34
CA LEU A 217 12.29 31.21 -4.10
C LEU A 217 11.94 32.36 -5.03
N ASP A 218 11.49 32.06 -6.25
CA ASP A 218 11.11 33.03 -7.28
C ASP A 218 9.63 33.39 -7.20
N ALA A 219 8.86 32.80 -6.27
CA ALA A 219 7.46 33.11 -6.08
C ALA A 219 7.24 34.52 -5.57
N PRO A 220 6.18 35.22 -6.04
CA PRO A 220 5.73 36.45 -5.42
C PRO A 220 5.34 36.20 -3.95
N ARG A 221 5.48 37.25 -3.14
CA ARG A 221 5.21 37.16 -1.69
C ARG A 221 4.14 38.18 -1.30
N ASN A 222 3.30 37.76 -0.36
CA ASN A 222 2.35 38.67 0.26
C ASN A 222 3.07 39.64 1.24
N PRO A 223 2.41 40.68 1.72
CA PRO A 223 3.00 41.66 2.65
C PRO A 223 3.55 41.02 3.95
N SER A 224 3.04 39.88 4.35
CA SER A 224 3.52 39.12 5.53
C SER A 224 4.70 38.20 5.22
N GLY A 225 5.18 38.15 3.96
CA GLY A 225 6.32 37.34 3.51
C GLY A 225 5.95 35.90 3.10
N GLY A 226 4.68 35.52 3.14
CA GLY A 226 4.18 34.22 2.66
C GLY A 226 4.28 34.09 1.14
N LEU A 227 4.53 32.88 0.64
CA LEU A 227 4.60 32.57 -0.79
C LEU A 227 3.19 32.59 -1.38
N LEU A 228 3.02 33.30 -2.50
CA LEU A 228 1.77 33.35 -3.25
C LEU A 228 1.65 32.24 -4.30
N SER A 229 2.80 31.68 -4.75
CA SER A 229 2.84 30.51 -5.60
C SER A 229 3.68 29.42 -4.93
N SER A 230 3.20 28.18 -4.91
CA SER A 230 3.87 27.07 -4.24
C SER A 230 3.45 25.71 -4.80
N LEU A 231 4.33 24.72 -4.59
CA LEU A 231 4.03 23.32 -4.75
C LEU A 231 4.03 22.65 -3.38
N SER A 232 2.86 22.36 -2.85
CA SER A 232 2.70 21.69 -1.54
C SER A 232 2.49 20.20 -1.73
N GLY A 233 3.29 19.39 -1.03
CA GLY A 233 3.09 17.94 -0.96
C GLY A 233 2.30 17.58 0.30
N GLY A 234 1.31 16.69 0.18
CA GLY A 234 0.55 16.25 1.34
C GLY A 234 -0.91 15.97 1.08
N ALA A 235 -1.42 16.40 -0.05
CA ALA A 235 -2.77 16.07 -0.48
C ALA A 235 -2.85 14.60 -0.89
N GLY A 236 -3.15 13.71 0.06
CA GLY A 236 -3.15 12.26 -0.14
C GLY A 236 -1.73 11.65 -0.13
N LYS A 237 -1.44 10.90 0.92
CA LYS A 237 -0.18 10.16 1.05
C LYS A 237 -0.51 8.68 1.21
N GLY A 238 0.08 7.84 0.36
CA GLY A 238 -0.04 6.40 0.47
C GLY A 238 1.27 5.70 0.13
N PRO A 239 1.36 4.39 0.35
CA PRO A 239 2.59 3.63 0.07
C PRO A 239 2.95 3.61 -1.41
N PHE A 240 1.99 3.87 -2.28
CA PHE A 240 2.15 3.78 -3.73
C PHE A 240 1.81 5.07 -4.46
N HIS A 241 1.38 6.10 -3.75
CA HIS A 241 1.02 7.40 -4.34
C HIS A 241 1.33 8.56 -3.40
N ARG A 242 1.45 9.75 -4.01
CA ARG A 242 1.59 11.02 -3.30
C ARG A 242 0.90 12.11 -4.10
N GLY A 243 0.04 12.88 -3.43
CA GLY A 243 -0.62 14.04 -3.99
C GLY A 243 0.17 15.33 -3.75
N TYR A 244 0.01 16.28 -4.67
CA TYR A 244 0.58 17.61 -4.60
C TYR A 244 -0.45 18.62 -5.06
N THR A 245 -0.48 19.77 -4.40
CA THR A 245 -1.23 20.94 -4.84
C THR A 245 -0.25 21.99 -5.37
N LEU A 246 -0.39 22.34 -6.62
CA LEU A 246 0.30 23.46 -7.23
C LEU A 246 -0.62 24.67 -7.19
N ARG A 247 -0.14 25.76 -6.60
CA ARG A 247 -0.78 27.09 -6.62
C ARG A 247 0.08 28.03 -7.43
N VAL A 248 -0.52 28.71 -8.40
CA VAL A 248 0.17 29.69 -9.28
C VAL A 248 -0.57 31.00 -9.21
N TRP A 249 0.06 32.02 -8.67
CA TRP A 249 -0.47 33.36 -8.52
C TRP A 249 -0.18 34.24 -9.76
N GLY A 250 -1.13 35.05 -10.13
CA GLY A 250 -0.97 36.08 -11.17
C GLY A 250 -1.07 35.53 -12.58
N VAL A 251 -1.88 34.49 -12.80
CA VAL A 251 -2.17 33.97 -14.14
C VAL A 251 -2.77 35.08 -15.00
N ASP A 252 -2.28 35.22 -16.23
CA ASP A 252 -2.77 36.23 -17.17
C ASP A 252 -4.24 35.90 -17.52
N PRO A 253 -5.18 36.85 -17.33
CA PRO A 253 -6.59 36.65 -17.66
C PRO A 253 -6.88 36.32 -19.13
N GLU A 254 -5.96 36.63 -20.02
CA GLU A 254 -6.07 36.33 -21.44
C GLU A 254 -5.28 35.09 -21.87
N ALA A 255 -4.69 34.34 -20.91
CA ALA A 255 -4.04 33.05 -21.20
C ALA A 255 -5.09 32.00 -21.47
N GLU A 256 -4.95 31.29 -22.58
CA GLU A 256 -5.81 30.17 -22.96
C GLU A 256 -5.17 28.82 -22.54
N THR A 257 -3.84 28.78 -22.48
CA THR A 257 -3.08 27.54 -22.22
C THR A 257 -1.97 27.76 -21.21
N ILE A 258 -1.86 26.83 -20.23
CA ILE A 258 -0.76 26.79 -19.30
C ILE A 258 0.12 25.55 -19.58
N TYR A 259 1.41 25.79 -19.66
CA TYR A 259 2.42 24.73 -19.80
C TYR A 259 3.11 24.48 -18.47
N LEU A 260 3.02 23.27 -17.98
CA LEU A 260 3.66 22.81 -16.76
C LEU A 260 4.77 21.84 -17.12
N SER A 261 6.02 22.22 -16.88
CA SER A 261 7.20 21.40 -17.16
C SER A 261 7.95 21.09 -15.88
N TYR A 262 8.45 19.88 -15.74
CA TYR A 262 9.20 19.43 -14.58
C TYR A 262 10.52 18.78 -14.98
N GLY A 263 11.62 19.27 -14.43
CA GLY A 263 12.96 18.71 -14.62
C GLY A 263 14.06 19.70 -14.28
N PRO A 264 15.25 19.22 -13.85
CA PRO A 264 16.38 20.09 -13.49
C PRO A 264 17.13 20.65 -14.72
N GLY A 265 16.67 20.36 -15.91
CA GLY A 265 17.25 20.75 -17.20
C GLY A 265 16.28 20.39 -18.30
N ASP A 266 16.53 19.31 -19.01
CA ASP A 266 15.53 18.79 -19.95
C ASP A 266 14.27 18.31 -19.19
N PRO A 267 13.05 18.61 -19.70
CA PRO A 267 11.82 18.21 -19.03
C PRO A 267 11.70 16.69 -18.89
N VAL A 268 11.44 16.23 -17.68
CA VAL A 268 11.10 14.82 -17.36
C VAL A 268 9.66 14.55 -17.77
N PHE A 269 8.78 15.53 -17.56
CA PHE A 269 7.42 15.55 -18.09
C PHE A 269 6.97 16.98 -18.39
N THR A 270 5.97 17.09 -19.27
CA THR A 270 5.31 18.37 -19.59
C THR A 270 3.82 18.14 -19.76
N PHE A 271 3.01 18.93 -19.05
CA PHE A 271 1.57 18.98 -19.24
C PHE A 271 1.18 20.28 -19.93
N THR A 272 0.22 20.18 -20.83
CA THR A 272 -0.45 21.31 -21.47
C THR A 272 -1.87 21.35 -20.96
N LEU A 273 -2.21 22.41 -20.23
CA LEU A 273 -3.50 22.63 -19.61
C LEU A 273 -4.25 23.65 -20.45
N ASP A 274 -5.37 23.24 -21.03
CA ASP A 274 -6.28 24.12 -21.74
C ASP A 274 -7.29 24.70 -20.73
N LEU A 275 -7.32 26.01 -20.61
CA LEU A 275 -8.19 26.71 -19.69
C LEU A 275 -9.61 26.92 -20.25
N GLU A 276 -9.81 26.70 -21.57
CA GLU A 276 -11.14 26.84 -22.19
C GLU A 276 -11.96 25.55 -22.13
N GLU A 277 -11.33 24.36 -22.17
CA GLU A 277 -12.00 23.06 -22.23
C GLU A 277 -12.76 22.67 -20.96
N GLY A 278 -12.55 23.39 -19.86
CA GLY A 278 -13.22 23.16 -18.58
C GLY A 278 -14.58 23.85 -18.41
N ALA A 279 -15.04 24.60 -19.36
CA ALA A 279 -16.29 25.38 -19.25
C ALA A 279 -17.55 24.64 -19.72
N ALA A 280 -17.52 23.28 -19.86
CA ALA A 280 -18.65 22.47 -20.31
C ALA A 280 -19.25 21.60 -19.21
#